data_c5384bcfb0a8e0c058efbf68e51045cb
#
_entry.id   c5384bcfb0a8e0c058efbf68e51045cb
#
_cell.length_a   1.000
_cell.length_b   1.000
_cell.length_c   1.000
_cell.angle_alpha   90.00
_cell.angle_beta   90.00
_cell.angle_gamma   90.00
#
_symmetry.space_group_name_H-M   'P 1'
#
loop_
_entity.id
_entity.type
_entity.pdbx_description
1 polymer ?
#
loop_
_entity_poly.entity_id
_entity_poly.type
_entity_poly.pdbx_seq_one_letter_code
_entity_poly.pdbx_strand_id
1 'polypeptide(L)'
;MNKLSVYDLYSLEQYHHLREQFRARVLEHKRRRQIAVGPVATLYFEDRLTIQYQVQEMLRIERIFETEAIEDELAAYNPLIPDGSNLKATFMIEIPDAEERRRELKRLAGIEDRLYLRVDEMDPVHAIADEDMDRKTDEKTSAVHFVRFEVGAETVAPLKHGAPLHFGCDHPEYRHEITLNDGQRLALVADLD
;
A
#
# COMPACT_ATOMS: atom_id res chain seq x y z
N MET A 1 1.62 14.08 -5.50
CA MET A 1 0.16 14.05 -5.12
C MET A 1 -0.15 14.93 -3.91
N ASN A 2 -1.33 15.61 -3.88
CA ASN A 2 -1.72 16.45 -2.75
C ASN A 2 -2.27 15.60 -1.59
N LYS A 3 -1.88 15.93 -0.35
CA LYS A 3 -2.43 15.35 0.87
C LYS A 3 -3.92 15.71 1.05
N LEU A 4 -4.63 14.96 1.89
CA LEU A 4 -6.02 15.24 2.24
C LEU A 4 -6.11 16.33 3.30
N SER A 5 -7.16 17.13 3.22
CA SER A 5 -7.59 18.09 4.22
C SER A 5 -9.03 17.79 4.65
N VAL A 6 -9.53 18.43 5.69
CA VAL A 6 -10.92 18.30 6.14
C VAL A 6 -11.93 18.61 5.01
N TYR A 7 -11.59 19.54 4.11
CA TYR A 7 -12.45 19.94 2.98
C TYR A 7 -12.56 18.86 1.89
N ASP A 8 -11.70 17.86 1.88
CA ASP A 8 -11.74 16.72 0.96
C ASP A 8 -12.65 15.60 1.45
N LEU A 9 -13.15 15.71 2.67
CA LEU A 9 -13.99 14.70 3.31
C LEU A 9 -15.47 15.07 3.26
N TYR A 10 -16.30 14.05 3.20
CA TYR A 10 -17.75 14.20 3.38
C TYR A 10 -18.08 14.29 4.88
N SER A 11 -19.10 15.08 5.26
CA SER A 11 -19.67 14.94 6.59
C SER A 11 -20.21 13.53 6.82
N LEU A 12 -20.35 13.07 8.06
CA LEU A 12 -20.87 11.73 8.34
C LEU A 12 -22.26 11.49 7.73
N GLU A 13 -23.11 12.51 7.70
CA GLU A 13 -24.43 12.46 7.07
C GLU A 13 -24.30 12.29 5.54
N GLN A 14 -23.50 13.11 4.88
CA GLN A 14 -23.24 12.99 3.43
C GLN A 14 -22.64 11.64 3.09
N TYR A 15 -21.65 11.21 3.89
CA TYR A 15 -20.99 9.93 3.67
C TYR A 15 -21.95 8.75 3.84
N HIS A 16 -22.86 8.80 4.81
CA HIS A 16 -23.89 7.77 4.99
C HIS A 16 -24.70 7.54 3.72
N HIS A 17 -25.12 8.62 3.03
CA HIS A 17 -25.89 8.52 1.79
C HIS A 17 -25.05 8.08 0.58
N LEU A 18 -23.78 8.49 0.49
CA LEU A 18 -22.90 8.23 -0.64
C LEU A 18 -22.10 6.91 -0.50
N ARG A 19 -22.05 6.35 0.72
CA ARG A 19 -21.11 5.29 1.09
C ARG A 19 -21.13 4.09 0.15
N GLU A 20 -22.30 3.63 -0.25
CA GLU A 20 -22.42 2.44 -1.11
C GLU A 20 -21.75 2.67 -2.47
N GLN A 21 -22.05 3.79 -3.11
CA GLN A 21 -21.47 4.16 -4.39
C GLN A 21 -19.98 4.44 -4.28
N PHE A 22 -19.57 5.16 -3.24
CA PHE A 22 -18.16 5.48 -3.00
C PHE A 22 -17.34 4.21 -2.74
N ARG A 23 -17.87 3.31 -1.90
CA ARG A 23 -17.26 2.00 -1.64
C ARG A 23 -17.12 1.16 -2.91
N ALA A 24 -18.15 1.08 -3.74
CA ALA A 24 -18.09 0.33 -4.99
C ALA A 24 -17.01 0.88 -5.92
N ARG A 25 -16.92 2.20 -6.07
CA ARG A 25 -15.85 2.88 -6.84
C ARG A 25 -14.47 2.57 -6.30
N VAL A 26 -14.27 2.63 -4.99
CA VAL A 26 -12.97 2.34 -4.35
C VAL A 26 -12.58 0.88 -4.50
N LEU A 27 -13.51 -0.05 -4.35
CA LEU A 27 -13.23 -1.48 -4.52
C LEU A 27 -12.80 -1.81 -5.96
N GLU A 28 -13.43 -1.19 -6.96
CA GLU A 28 -13.03 -1.34 -8.36
C GLU A 28 -11.63 -0.75 -8.61
N HIS A 29 -11.36 0.43 -8.03
CA HIS A 29 -10.05 1.07 -8.10
C HIS A 29 -8.96 0.21 -7.48
N LYS A 30 -9.19 -0.36 -6.30
CA LYS A 30 -8.25 -1.24 -5.58
C LYS A 30 -7.88 -2.51 -6.35
N ARG A 31 -8.73 -3.04 -7.23
CA ARG A 31 -8.43 -4.25 -8.02
C ARG A 31 -7.16 -4.15 -8.85
N ARG A 32 -6.84 -2.96 -9.37
CA ARG A 32 -5.63 -2.72 -10.17
C ARG A 32 -4.43 -2.34 -9.31
N ARG A 33 -4.62 -2.19 -8.01
CA ARG A 33 -3.61 -1.76 -7.05
C ARG A 33 -3.25 -2.86 -6.04
N GLN A 34 -3.80 -4.05 -6.22
CA GLN A 34 -3.52 -5.23 -5.43
C GLN A 34 -2.62 -6.18 -6.23
N ILE A 35 -1.41 -6.43 -5.73
CA ILE A 35 -0.38 -7.23 -6.39
C ILE A 35 0.02 -8.38 -5.49
N ALA A 36 -0.36 -9.60 -5.87
CA ALA A 36 0.08 -10.80 -5.19
C ALA A 36 1.51 -11.14 -5.59
N VAL A 37 2.41 -11.23 -4.63
CA VAL A 37 3.81 -11.63 -4.79
C VAL A 37 3.96 -13.04 -4.21
N GLY A 38 3.62 -14.05 -5.02
CA GLY A 38 3.56 -15.44 -4.58
C GLY A 38 2.26 -15.81 -3.85
N PRO A 39 2.23 -16.96 -3.13
CA PRO A 39 0.98 -17.55 -2.64
C PRO A 39 0.37 -16.89 -1.39
N VAL A 40 1.18 -16.19 -0.57
CA VAL A 40 0.72 -15.69 0.73
C VAL A 40 1.03 -14.20 0.98
N ALA A 41 1.76 -13.55 0.08
CA ALA A 41 2.17 -12.16 0.24
C ALA A 41 1.46 -11.28 -0.79
N THR A 42 0.87 -10.17 -0.34
CA THR A 42 0.15 -9.21 -1.20
C THR A 42 0.54 -7.78 -0.85
N LEU A 43 0.80 -6.97 -1.87
CA LEU A 43 0.99 -5.53 -1.79
C LEU A 43 -0.32 -4.83 -2.17
N TYR A 44 -0.87 -4.02 -1.27
CA TYR A 44 -2.02 -3.16 -1.48
C TYR A 44 -1.55 -1.72 -1.62
N PHE A 45 -1.40 -1.25 -2.86
CA PHE A 45 -0.89 0.10 -3.13
C PHE A 45 -1.91 1.16 -2.77
N GLU A 46 -1.48 2.10 -1.97
CA GLU A 46 -2.30 3.22 -1.52
C GLU A 46 -2.16 4.42 -2.46
N ASP A 47 -3.20 5.22 -2.52
CA ASP A 47 -3.22 6.53 -3.14
C ASP A 47 -4.20 7.46 -2.42
N ARG A 48 -4.40 8.65 -2.94
CA ARG A 48 -5.28 9.63 -2.33
C ARG A 48 -6.72 9.13 -2.17
N LEU A 49 -7.24 8.34 -3.14
CA LEU A 49 -8.60 7.81 -3.11
C LEU A 49 -8.76 6.69 -2.08
N THR A 50 -7.79 5.78 -2.00
CA THR A 50 -7.81 4.66 -1.05
C THR A 50 -7.70 5.18 0.39
N ILE A 51 -6.86 6.18 0.62
CA ILE A 51 -6.69 6.81 1.94
C ILE A 51 -7.91 7.66 2.30
N GLN A 52 -8.51 8.41 1.37
CA GLN A 52 -9.77 9.11 1.62
C GLN A 52 -10.86 8.14 2.09
N TYR A 53 -10.97 6.99 1.44
CA TYR A 53 -11.93 5.96 1.85
C TYR A 53 -11.64 5.43 3.25
N GLN A 54 -10.38 5.16 3.56
CA GLN A 54 -9.97 4.67 4.87
C GLN A 54 -10.31 5.65 5.98
N VAL A 55 -9.95 6.92 5.83
CA VAL A 55 -10.30 7.99 6.78
C VAL A 55 -11.81 8.09 6.94
N GLN A 56 -12.58 8.13 5.85
CA GLN A 56 -14.05 8.20 5.93
C GLN A 56 -14.67 7.01 6.68
N GLU A 57 -14.16 5.79 6.51
CA GLU A 57 -14.65 4.62 7.24
C GLU A 57 -14.27 4.71 8.73
N MET A 58 -13.07 5.21 9.08
CA MET A 58 -12.68 5.43 10.48
C MET A 58 -13.58 6.46 11.16
N LEU A 59 -13.74 7.64 10.55
CA LEU A 59 -14.64 8.69 11.08
C LEU A 59 -16.05 8.15 11.31
N ARG A 60 -16.56 7.32 10.39
CA ARG A 60 -17.88 6.70 10.50
C ARG A 60 -17.98 5.70 11.66
N ILE A 61 -16.98 4.80 11.77
CA ILE A 61 -16.99 3.71 12.76
C ILE A 61 -16.82 4.28 14.16
N GLU A 62 -15.91 5.23 14.34
CA GLU A 62 -15.57 5.83 15.62
C GLU A 62 -16.45 7.04 15.95
N ARG A 63 -17.33 7.46 15.00
CA ARG A 63 -18.24 8.60 15.15
C ARG A 63 -17.51 9.91 15.43
N ILE A 64 -16.41 10.13 14.72
CA ILE A 64 -15.60 11.34 14.82
C ILE A 64 -16.22 12.42 13.95
N PHE A 65 -16.54 13.57 14.54
CA PHE A 65 -17.12 14.73 13.86
C PHE A 65 -16.53 16.08 14.29
N GLU A 66 -15.75 16.11 15.37
CA GLU A 66 -15.01 17.29 15.79
C GLU A 66 -13.81 17.52 14.84
N THR A 67 -13.62 18.77 14.43
CA THR A 67 -12.58 19.14 13.46
C THR A 67 -11.18 18.72 13.91
N GLU A 68 -10.84 18.93 15.17
CA GLU A 68 -9.53 18.59 15.72
C GLU A 68 -9.25 17.09 15.64
N ALA A 69 -10.23 16.25 16.01
CA ALA A 69 -10.10 14.81 15.91
C ALA A 69 -10.04 14.30 14.45
N ILE A 70 -10.72 14.98 13.50
CA ILE A 70 -10.61 14.70 12.08
C ILE A 70 -9.19 15.04 11.56
N GLU A 71 -8.61 16.15 12.03
CA GLU A 71 -7.23 16.53 11.69
C GLU A 71 -6.21 15.53 12.21
N ASP A 72 -6.41 14.97 13.39
CA ASP A 72 -5.57 13.91 13.96
C ASP A 72 -5.60 12.64 13.09
N GLU A 73 -6.79 12.21 12.64
CA GLU A 73 -6.93 11.09 11.70
C GLU A 73 -6.22 11.39 10.37
N LEU A 74 -6.40 12.59 9.82
CA LEU A 74 -5.71 13.00 8.60
C LEU A 74 -4.19 13.02 8.78
N ALA A 75 -3.69 13.45 9.92
CA ALA A 75 -2.27 13.43 10.23
C ALA A 75 -1.71 12.01 10.28
N ALA A 76 -2.47 11.04 10.80
CA ALA A 76 -2.08 9.64 10.85
C ALA A 76 -2.07 8.96 9.46
N TYR A 77 -3.06 9.25 8.61
CA TYR A 77 -3.22 8.56 7.32
C TYR A 77 -2.54 9.26 6.13
N ASN A 78 -2.39 10.56 6.14
CA ASN A 78 -1.77 11.31 5.05
C ASN A 78 -0.33 10.87 4.71
N PRO A 79 0.52 10.41 5.64
CA PRO A 79 1.83 9.85 5.31
C PRO A 79 1.78 8.66 4.35
N LEU A 80 0.67 7.91 4.29
CA LEU A 80 0.49 6.77 3.40
C LEU A 80 0.17 7.16 1.95
N ILE A 81 -0.14 8.42 1.66
CA ILE A 81 -0.34 8.90 0.28
C ILE A 81 1.04 9.09 -0.38
N PRO A 82 1.27 8.53 -1.58
CA PRO A 82 2.48 8.82 -2.38
C PRO A 82 2.68 10.31 -2.63
N ASP A 83 3.91 10.71 -2.88
CA ASP A 83 4.26 12.13 -3.12
C ASP A 83 4.65 12.46 -4.57
N GLY A 84 4.63 11.46 -5.46
CA GLY A 84 5.01 11.59 -6.87
C GLY A 84 6.40 11.02 -7.17
N SER A 85 7.23 10.75 -6.15
CA SER A 85 8.55 10.13 -6.29
C SER A 85 8.61 8.71 -5.71
N ASN A 86 7.51 8.21 -5.15
CA ASN A 86 7.46 6.90 -4.52
C ASN A 86 6.11 6.20 -4.74
N LEU A 87 6.13 4.89 -4.51
CA LEU A 87 4.93 4.07 -4.38
C LEU A 87 4.83 3.59 -2.93
N LYS A 88 3.64 3.67 -2.33
CA LYS A 88 3.38 3.25 -0.96
C LYS A 88 2.35 2.15 -0.92
N ALA A 89 2.58 1.14 -0.10
CA ALA A 89 1.69 0.00 0.00
C ALA A 89 1.56 -0.51 1.43
N THR A 90 0.39 -1.07 1.74
CA THR A 90 0.22 -1.99 2.85
C THR A 90 0.62 -3.38 2.36
N PHE A 91 1.67 -3.94 2.92
CA PHE A 91 2.10 -5.32 2.66
C PHE A 91 1.43 -6.25 3.66
N MET A 92 0.82 -7.33 3.16
CA MET A 92 0.10 -8.29 4.00
C MET A 92 0.59 -9.71 3.73
N ILE A 93 0.76 -10.49 4.82
CA ILE A 93 0.96 -11.94 4.78
C ILE A 93 -0.37 -12.60 5.11
N GLU A 94 -1.00 -13.19 4.11
CA GLU A 94 -2.40 -13.64 4.16
C GLU A 94 -2.47 -15.18 4.28
N ILE A 95 -2.46 -15.67 5.51
CA ILE A 95 -2.57 -17.10 5.84
C ILE A 95 -3.80 -17.27 6.73
N PRO A 96 -4.87 -17.93 6.25
CA PRO A 96 -6.12 -18.08 7.00
C PRO A 96 -5.98 -18.85 8.31
N ASP A 97 -5.26 -19.98 8.29
CA ASP A 97 -5.06 -20.79 9.49
C ASP A 97 -4.14 -20.11 10.50
N ALA A 98 -4.57 -20.02 11.75
CA ALA A 98 -3.86 -19.27 12.79
C ALA A 98 -2.55 -19.95 13.22
N GLU A 99 -2.51 -21.27 13.26
CA GLU A 99 -1.30 -22.02 13.67
C GLU A 99 -0.28 -22.03 12.54
N GLU A 100 -0.72 -22.19 11.30
CA GLU A 100 0.12 -22.06 10.11
C GLU A 100 0.69 -20.64 10.02
N ARG A 101 -0.14 -19.60 10.17
CA ARG A 101 0.28 -18.21 10.15
C ARG A 101 1.35 -17.93 11.20
N ARG A 102 1.19 -18.44 12.43
CA ARG A 102 2.19 -18.26 13.50
C ARG A 102 3.55 -18.88 13.14
N ARG A 103 3.57 -20.06 12.50
CA ARG A 103 4.80 -20.70 12.03
C ARG A 103 5.44 -19.92 10.89
N GLU A 104 4.65 -19.54 9.91
CA GLU A 104 5.13 -18.82 8.73
C GLU A 104 5.67 -17.42 9.08
N LEU A 105 5.03 -16.67 9.98
CA LEU A 105 5.53 -15.38 10.43
C LEU A 105 6.91 -15.48 11.14
N LYS A 106 7.21 -16.61 11.78
CA LYS A 106 8.54 -16.86 12.32
C LYS A 106 9.55 -17.20 11.21
N ARG A 107 9.14 -18.04 10.25
CA ARG A 107 9.97 -18.45 9.11
C ARG A 107 10.32 -17.29 8.19
N LEU A 108 9.41 -16.34 8.07
CA LEU A 108 9.52 -15.17 7.20
C LEU A 108 9.99 -13.90 7.93
N ALA A 109 10.66 -14.02 9.07
CA ALA A 109 11.18 -12.86 9.79
C ALA A 109 12.11 -12.03 8.91
N GLY A 110 11.83 -10.71 8.78
CA GLY A 110 12.56 -9.79 7.91
C GLY A 110 12.15 -9.79 6.45
N ILE A 111 11.04 -10.44 6.07
CA ILE A 111 10.53 -10.46 4.70
C ILE A 111 10.19 -9.05 4.18
N GLU A 112 9.76 -8.15 5.05
CA GLU A 112 9.44 -6.77 4.74
C GLU A 112 10.61 -5.98 4.15
N ASP A 113 11.84 -6.31 4.54
CA ASP A 113 13.07 -5.69 4.03
C ASP A 113 13.58 -6.34 2.73
N ARG A 114 12.91 -7.41 2.28
CA ARG A 114 13.27 -8.19 1.09
C ARG A 114 12.31 -8.01 -0.08
N LEU A 115 11.33 -7.13 0.09
CA LEU A 115 10.46 -6.72 -1.01
C LEU A 115 11.20 -5.75 -1.91
N TYR A 116 10.99 -5.87 -3.22
CA TYR A 116 11.61 -4.97 -4.19
C TYR A 116 10.68 -4.64 -5.36
N LEU A 117 10.94 -3.51 -5.98
CA LEU A 117 10.44 -3.08 -7.27
C LEU A 117 11.58 -3.16 -8.28
N ARG A 118 11.32 -3.62 -9.49
CA ARG A 118 12.29 -3.63 -10.59
C ARG A 118 11.63 -3.18 -11.89
N VAL A 119 12.30 -2.31 -12.63
CA VAL A 119 11.86 -1.84 -13.94
C VAL A 119 12.73 -2.45 -15.02
N ASP A 120 12.10 -3.22 -15.91
CA ASP A 120 12.79 -3.96 -16.98
C ASP A 120 14.00 -4.74 -16.40
N GLU A 121 15.18 -4.57 -16.95
CA GLU A 121 16.44 -5.19 -16.52
C GLU A 121 17.27 -4.28 -15.56
N MET A 122 16.67 -3.21 -15.02
CA MET A 122 17.37 -2.32 -14.09
C MET A 122 17.59 -2.99 -12.72
N ASP A 123 18.47 -2.43 -11.92
CA ASP A 123 18.71 -2.91 -10.57
C ASP A 123 17.42 -2.78 -9.70
N PRO A 124 17.15 -3.75 -8.83
CA PRO A 124 15.98 -3.70 -7.96
C PRO A 124 16.09 -2.59 -6.91
N VAL A 125 14.97 -1.92 -6.68
CA VAL A 125 14.79 -0.95 -5.58
C VAL A 125 14.08 -1.65 -4.44
N HIS A 126 14.77 -1.86 -3.32
CA HIS A 126 14.18 -2.50 -2.15
C HIS A 126 13.25 -1.56 -1.40
N ALA A 127 12.24 -2.14 -0.78
CA ALA A 127 11.29 -1.41 0.05
C ALA A 127 11.95 -0.87 1.32
N ILE A 128 11.45 0.28 1.77
CA ILE A 128 11.70 0.83 3.10
C ILE A 128 10.44 0.52 3.92
N ALA A 129 10.60 -0.22 5.00
CA ALA A 129 9.47 -0.73 5.78
C ALA A 129 9.38 -0.08 7.16
N ASP A 130 8.15 0.14 7.62
CA ASP A 130 7.76 0.48 9.00
C ASP A 130 8.58 1.62 9.65
N GLU A 131 8.84 2.70 8.91
CA GLU A 131 9.65 3.83 9.38
C GLU A 131 9.10 4.48 10.67
N ASP A 132 7.79 4.36 10.91
CA ASP A 132 7.10 5.03 12.01
C ASP A 132 6.71 4.08 13.17
N MET A 133 7.02 2.78 13.09
CA MET A 133 6.54 1.81 14.08
C MET A 133 7.53 0.65 14.29
N ASP A 134 7.92 0.39 15.54
CA ASP A 134 8.62 -0.82 15.94
C ASP A 134 7.69 -2.05 15.88
N ARG A 135 7.52 -2.59 14.67
CA ARG A 135 6.73 -3.82 14.44
C ARG A 135 7.56 -5.08 14.39
N LYS A 136 8.88 -4.93 14.43
CA LYS A 136 9.84 -6.03 14.34
C LYS A 136 10.18 -6.55 15.73
N THR A 137 10.15 -7.87 15.86
CA THR A 137 10.89 -8.57 16.89
C THR A 137 11.88 -9.50 16.21
N ASP A 138 13.04 -9.75 16.79
CA ASP A 138 14.05 -10.68 16.25
C ASP A 138 13.52 -12.11 16.03
N GLU A 139 12.36 -12.42 16.61
CA GLU A 139 11.78 -13.78 16.58
C GLU A 139 10.70 -13.98 15.49
N LYS A 140 10.03 -12.92 15.02
CA LYS A 140 8.95 -13.03 14.03
C LYS A 140 8.66 -11.69 13.35
N THR A 141 8.20 -11.74 12.09
CA THR A 141 7.62 -10.59 11.39
C THR A 141 6.15 -10.37 11.76
N SER A 142 5.62 -9.18 11.47
CA SER A 142 4.18 -8.89 11.50
C SER A 142 3.47 -9.49 10.27
N ALA A 143 2.16 -9.70 10.38
CA ALA A 143 1.35 -10.04 9.20
C ALA A 143 1.02 -8.82 8.33
N VAL A 144 1.27 -7.59 8.82
CA VAL A 144 0.98 -6.34 8.12
C VAL A 144 2.14 -5.37 8.33
N HIS A 145 2.65 -4.79 7.23
CA HIS A 145 3.69 -3.76 7.22
C HIS A 145 3.28 -2.62 6.29
N PHE A 146 3.72 -1.42 6.59
CA PHE A 146 3.68 -0.30 5.66
C PHE A 146 5.03 -0.19 4.96
N VAL A 147 5.00 -0.21 3.63
CA VAL A 147 6.22 -0.21 2.82
C VAL A 147 6.19 0.91 1.80
N ARG A 148 7.37 1.44 1.49
CA ARG A 148 7.59 2.50 0.52
C ARG A 148 8.71 2.11 -0.44
N PHE A 149 8.47 2.30 -1.73
CA PHE A 149 9.47 2.13 -2.79
C PHE A 149 9.81 3.50 -3.35
N GLU A 150 11.06 3.94 -3.17
CA GLU A 150 11.54 5.18 -3.79
C GLU A 150 11.85 4.93 -5.27
N VAL A 151 11.24 5.74 -6.13
CA VAL A 151 11.39 5.60 -7.58
C VAL A 151 12.17 6.79 -8.11
N GLY A 152 13.43 6.57 -8.45
CA GLY A 152 14.28 7.63 -9.01
C GLY A 152 13.79 8.13 -10.37
N ALA A 153 14.15 9.35 -10.73
CA ALA A 153 13.77 9.98 -11.99
C ALA A 153 14.19 9.16 -13.22
N GLU A 154 15.32 8.47 -13.14
CA GLU A 154 15.83 7.55 -14.17
C GLU A 154 14.92 6.34 -14.39
N THR A 155 14.13 5.96 -13.40
CA THR A 155 13.19 4.83 -13.44
C THR A 155 11.80 5.27 -13.89
N VAL A 156 11.36 6.47 -13.53
CA VAL A 156 10.04 7.01 -13.86
C VAL A 156 9.84 7.15 -15.37
N ALA A 157 10.83 7.70 -16.09
CA ALA A 157 10.72 7.92 -17.52
C ALA A 157 10.50 6.61 -18.33
N PRO A 158 11.30 5.53 -18.14
CA PRO A 158 11.01 4.24 -18.77
C PRO A 158 9.62 3.69 -18.42
N LEU A 159 9.18 3.78 -17.16
CA LEU A 159 7.86 3.34 -16.74
C LEU A 159 6.72 4.05 -17.48
N LYS A 160 6.81 5.37 -17.63
CA LYS A 160 5.85 6.18 -18.40
C LYS A 160 5.84 5.83 -19.89
N HIS A 161 6.96 5.34 -20.43
CA HIS A 161 7.07 4.87 -21.82
C HIS A 161 6.73 3.39 -22.00
N GLY A 162 6.26 2.72 -20.96
CA GLY A 162 5.74 1.36 -21.06
C GLY A 162 6.70 0.25 -20.67
N ALA A 163 7.85 0.55 -20.07
CA ALA A 163 8.76 -0.48 -19.56
C ALA A 163 8.03 -1.43 -18.57
N PRO A 164 8.36 -2.73 -18.60
CA PRO A 164 7.82 -3.69 -17.64
C PRO A 164 8.10 -3.28 -16.19
N LEU A 165 7.11 -3.45 -15.33
CA LEU A 165 7.23 -3.23 -13.90
C LEU A 165 7.04 -4.56 -13.17
N HIS A 166 8.01 -4.90 -12.33
CA HIS A 166 8.04 -6.12 -11.55
C HIS A 166 8.00 -5.79 -10.06
N PHE A 167 7.32 -6.61 -9.30
CA PHE A 167 7.45 -6.66 -7.84
C PHE A 167 7.89 -8.04 -7.42
N GLY A 168 8.77 -8.10 -6.45
CA GLY A 168 9.30 -9.36 -5.97
C GLY A 168 9.69 -9.34 -4.50
N CYS A 169 10.09 -10.51 -4.04
CA CYS A 169 10.67 -10.75 -2.75
C CYS A 169 11.86 -11.69 -2.90
N ASP A 170 13.02 -11.31 -2.36
CA ASP A 170 14.25 -12.11 -2.40
C ASP A 170 14.61 -12.75 -1.04
N HIS A 171 13.64 -12.83 -0.14
CA HIS A 171 13.83 -13.50 1.16
C HIS A 171 14.26 -14.96 0.96
N PRO A 172 15.26 -15.49 1.72
CA PRO A 172 15.79 -16.84 1.53
C PRO A 172 14.72 -17.94 1.49
N GLU A 173 13.69 -17.81 2.32
CA GLU A 173 12.58 -18.76 2.45
C GLU A 173 11.35 -18.39 1.58
N TYR A 174 11.39 -17.25 0.85
CA TYR A 174 10.26 -16.79 0.04
C TYR A 174 10.73 -15.96 -1.15
N ARG A 175 10.99 -16.64 -2.27
CA ARG A 175 11.47 -16.01 -3.50
C ARG A 175 10.40 -16.05 -4.58
N HIS A 176 9.83 -14.90 -4.86
CA HIS A 176 8.80 -14.73 -5.89
C HIS A 176 8.99 -13.40 -6.60
N GLU A 177 8.69 -13.38 -7.88
CA GLU A 177 8.60 -12.17 -8.69
C GLU A 177 7.38 -12.25 -9.59
N ILE A 178 6.71 -11.13 -9.81
CA ILE A 178 5.60 -10.99 -10.73
C ILE A 178 5.80 -9.77 -11.62
N THR A 179 5.53 -9.95 -12.92
CA THR A 179 5.43 -8.84 -13.87
C THR A 179 3.99 -8.34 -13.89
N LEU A 180 3.80 -7.04 -13.74
CA LEU A 180 2.48 -6.44 -13.75
C LEU A 180 1.88 -6.47 -15.16
N ASN A 181 0.57 -6.68 -15.24
CA ASN A 181 -0.16 -6.40 -16.48
C ASN A 181 -0.29 -4.89 -16.71
N ASP A 182 -0.66 -4.49 -17.95
CA ASP A 182 -0.77 -3.07 -18.31
C ASP A 182 -1.73 -2.28 -17.42
N GLY A 183 -2.86 -2.86 -17.02
CA GLY A 183 -3.83 -2.20 -16.15
C GLY A 183 -3.29 -1.89 -14.76
N GLN A 184 -2.54 -2.84 -14.18
CA GLN A 184 -1.87 -2.66 -12.89
C GLN A 184 -0.72 -1.65 -13.01
N ARG A 185 0.14 -1.82 -14.02
CA ARG A 185 1.27 -0.90 -14.28
C ARG A 185 0.80 0.53 -14.44
N LEU A 186 -0.20 0.79 -15.31
CA LEU A 186 -0.74 2.13 -15.53
C LEU A 186 -1.35 2.74 -14.27
N ALA A 187 -2.03 1.93 -13.44
CA ALA A 187 -2.60 2.41 -12.20
C ALA A 187 -1.53 2.90 -11.20
N LEU A 188 -0.36 2.23 -11.14
CA LEU A 188 0.72 2.62 -10.25
C LEU A 188 1.58 3.75 -10.82
N VAL A 189 1.86 3.74 -12.13
CA VAL A 189 2.62 4.81 -12.79
C VAL A 189 1.92 6.16 -12.72
N ALA A 190 0.59 6.16 -12.62
CA ALA A 190 -0.20 7.39 -12.43
C ALA A 190 0.09 8.11 -11.10
N ASP A 191 0.73 7.46 -10.13
CA ASP A 191 1.14 8.04 -8.85
C ASP A 191 2.49 8.77 -8.93
N LEU A 192 3.23 8.61 -10.03
CA LEU A 192 4.57 9.15 -10.24
C LEU A 192 4.53 10.41 -11.12
N ASP A 193 5.24 11.48 -10.69
CA ASP A 193 5.32 12.79 -11.38
C ASP A 193 6.30 12.80 -12.58
#